data_c8aad3e7f65ec4227e61351c3e46e567
#
_entry.id   c8aad3e7f65ec4227e61351c3e46e567
#
_cell.length_a   1.000
_cell.length_b   1.000
_cell.length_c   1.000
_cell.angle_alpha   90.00
_cell.angle_beta   90.00
_cell.angle_gamma   90.00
#
_symmetry.space_group_name_H-M   'P 1'
#
loop_
_entity.id
_entity.type
_entity.pdbx_description
1 polymer ?
#
loop_
_entity_poly.entity_id
_entity_poly.type
_entity_poly.pdbx_seq_one_letter_code
_entity_poly.pdbx_strand_id
1 'polypeptide(L)'
;GDELLLNIAPSPEDDNLALDMSQFKVLAMTTHDGATWTLDTTLDSKDASRYDYFYSVRGIRGIKCSEWKTVMHRLDLTAAKANTYEVNDRWTDFPGDTYMYSSAFTDCVNRRAQIPAQSTNYATTLRLVVRAPQLRSGMRLHLVGAQAALGDWDLSKSLPMTEHSHNEWYVDIDASLLFATSKRGSKKAYDDSSEIEFKFVAIGDKNEIEWETCNNRILAVEPLKQGELRSIALDQAFFALYDEKVAGTLIPVFSLRSEGSFGVGDFGDLKLMIDWVAKTHQRLLQVLPINDSTSTHTWTDSYPYSCISVFALHPQYCDLRQLPAIDDKVEADRFEMLREELNALPQIDYERVNNAKIKYLQMLFKQEGKKVLESEDFKSFFKATNHWLVPYAQYCYLRDKNGTCEFAKWEDHNLWNEADREALSN
;
A
#
# COMPACT_ATOMS: atom_id res chain seq x y z
N GLY A 1 4.13 -9.82 -33.52
CA GLY A 1 3.05 -9.69 -32.56
C GLY A 1 3.54 -9.20 -31.23
N ASP A 2 2.63 -8.89 -30.34
CA ASP A 2 2.97 -8.56 -28.97
C ASP A 2 3.24 -9.86 -28.18
N GLU A 3 4.08 -9.78 -27.16
CA GLU A 3 4.39 -10.89 -26.27
C GLU A 3 3.96 -10.55 -24.85
N LEU A 4 3.31 -11.48 -24.16
CA LEU A 4 3.08 -11.38 -22.72
C LEU A 4 4.26 -11.98 -21.97
N LEU A 5 4.73 -11.26 -20.99
CA LEU A 5 5.88 -11.61 -20.15
C LEU A 5 5.46 -11.75 -18.71
N LEU A 6 5.89 -12.84 -18.07
CA LEU A 6 5.88 -12.97 -16.62
C LEU A 6 7.20 -12.41 -16.08
N ASN A 7 7.13 -11.45 -15.18
CA ASN A 7 8.24 -10.92 -14.43
C ASN A 7 8.13 -11.45 -13.00
N ILE A 8 9.13 -12.19 -12.51
CA ILE A 8 9.07 -12.89 -11.22
C ILE A 8 10.39 -12.75 -10.45
N ALA A 9 10.31 -12.47 -9.16
CA ALA A 9 11.46 -12.38 -8.25
C ALA A 9 11.13 -12.96 -6.88
N PRO A 10 12.12 -13.45 -6.12
CA PRO A 10 11.93 -13.74 -4.70
C PRO A 10 11.38 -12.53 -3.96
N SER A 11 10.36 -12.75 -3.11
CA SER A 11 9.83 -11.67 -2.26
C SER A 11 10.88 -11.24 -1.26
N PRO A 12 11.02 -9.93 -0.95
CA PRO A 12 11.91 -9.48 0.11
C PRO A 12 11.47 -10.02 1.48
N GLU A 13 12.41 -10.19 2.39
CA GLU A 13 12.10 -10.59 3.77
C GLU A 13 11.29 -9.52 4.53
N ASP A 14 11.56 -8.25 4.21
CA ASP A 14 10.83 -7.10 4.72
C ASP A 14 9.91 -6.56 3.62
N ASP A 15 8.60 -6.61 3.83
CA ASP A 15 7.59 -6.13 2.88
C ASP A 15 7.68 -4.62 2.60
N ASN A 16 8.46 -3.86 3.38
CA ASN A 16 8.74 -2.44 3.14
C ASN A 16 9.92 -2.21 2.18
N LEU A 17 10.68 -3.25 1.82
CA LEU A 17 11.76 -3.13 0.84
C LEU A 17 11.18 -3.12 -0.57
N ALA A 18 11.43 -2.04 -1.29
CA ALA A 18 11.03 -1.94 -2.69
C ALA A 18 11.89 -2.86 -3.56
N LEU A 19 11.25 -3.73 -4.33
CA LEU A 19 11.88 -4.44 -5.43
C LEU A 19 12.14 -3.47 -6.60
N ASP A 20 13.22 -3.63 -7.31
CA ASP A 20 13.47 -2.96 -8.58
C ASP A 20 13.41 -3.92 -9.77
N MET A 21 13.31 -3.38 -10.99
CA MET A 21 13.16 -4.20 -12.19
C MET A 21 14.34 -5.13 -12.45
N SER A 22 15.53 -4.80 -11.94
CA SER A 22 16.74 -5.61 -12.14
C SER A 22 16.70 -6.95 -11.38
N GLN A 23 15.84 -7.05 -10.38
CA GLN A 23 15.68 -8.25 -9.54
C GLN A 23 14.75 -9.29 -10.18
N PHE A 24 13.98 -8.91 -11.19
CA PHE A 24 13.01 -9.79 -11.81
C PHE A 24 13.60 -10.61 -12.96
N LYS A 25 13.37 -11.92 -12.90
CA LYS A 25 13.54 -12.81 -14.04
C LYS A 25 12.36 -12.63 -14.99
N VAL A 26 12.63 -12.40 -16.25
CA VAL A 26 11.62 -12.15 -17.29
C VAL A 26 11.43 -13.42 -18.12
N LEU A 27 10.22 -13.95 -18.18
CA LEU A 27 9.87 -15.18 -18.88
C LEU A 27 8.76 -14.88 -19.91
N ALA A 28 8.97 -15.31 -21.16
CA ALA A 28 7.96 -15.16 -22.21
C ALA A 28 6.87 -16.24 -22.07
N MET A 29 5.63 -15.82 -22.17
CA MET A 29 4.47 -16.71 -22.18
C MET A 29 4.07 -17.07 -23.60
N THR A 30 3.30 -18.16 -23.76
CA THR A 30 2.81 -18.63 -25.05
C THR A 30 1.30 -18.59 -25.12
N THR A 31 0.75 -18.44 -26.32
CA THR A 31 -0.68 -18.44 -26.57
C THR A 31 -1.03 -19.17 -27.88
N HIS A 32 -2.21 -19.78 -27.92
CA HIS A 32 -2.80 -20.36 -29.12
C HIS A 32 -3.95 -19.53 -29.69
N ASP A 33 -4.62 -18.77 -28.84
CA ASP A 33 -5.84 -18.02 -29.19
C ASP A 33 -5.67 -16.50 -29.08
N GLY A 34 -4.55 -16.04 -28.56
CA GLY A 34 -4.26 -14.61 -28.29
C GLY A 34 -4.97 -14.04 -27.07
N ALA A 35 -5.81 -14.82 -26.40
CA ALA A 35 -6.56 -14.41 -25.21
C ALA A 35 -6.02 -15.09 -23.94
N THR A 36 -5.75 -16.39 -24.03
CA THR A 36 -5.18 -17.18 -22.93
C THR A 36 -3.68 -17.36 -23.15
N TRP A 37 -2.89 -17.02 -22.16
CA TRP A 37 -1.44 -17.12 -22.18
C TRP A 37 -0.97 -18.09 -21.10
N THR A 38 -0.06 -18.95 -21.44
CA THR A 38 0.43 -20.01 -20.55
C THR A 38 1.94 -20.02 -20.46
N LEU A 39 2.45 -20.43 -19.30
CA LEU A 39 3.87 -20.62 -19.04
C LEU A 39 4.06 -21.73 -18.02
N ASP A 40 4.83 -22.76 -18.37
CA ASP A 40 5.33 -23.75 -17.45
C ASP A 40 6.76 -23.38 -17.02
N THR A 41 7.02 -23.31 -15.72
CA THR A 41 8.33 -23.01 -15.18
C THR A 41 8.59 -23.77 -13.89
N THR A 42 9.83 -23.82 -13.48
CA THR A 42 10.25 -24.40 -12.20
C THR A 42 10.87 -23.34 -11.33
N LEU A 43 10.43 -23.24 -10.08
CA LEU A 43 10.99 -22.40 -9.04
C LEU A 43 11.70 -23.28 -8.02
N ASP A 44 12.88 -22.87 -7.57
CA ASP A 44 13.59 -23.59 -6.50
C ASP A 44 13.13 -23.05 -5.13
N SER A 45 12.49 -23.89 -4.34
CA SER A 45 12.04 -23.53 -2.99
C SER A 45 13.19 -23.24 -2.03
N LYS A 46 14.43 -23.55 -2.40
CA LYS A 46 15.63 -23.16 -1.64
C LYS A 46 16.01 -21.70 -1.86
N ASP A 47 15.63 -21.13 -3.01
CA ASP A 47 15.92 -19.73 -3.33
C ASP A 47 15.00 -18.79 -2.56
N ALA A 48 13.73 -19.12 -2.45
CA ALA A 48 12.77 -18.37 -1.67
C ALA A 48 11.50 -19.19 -1.34
N SER A 49 10.86 -18.86 -0.23
CA SER A 49 9.56 -19.41 0.15
C SER A 49 8.40 -18.62 -0.47
N ARG A 50 8.65 -17.41 -0.91
CA ARG A 50 7.65 -16.51 -1.52
C ARG A 50 8.24 -15.82 -2.73
N TYR A 51 7.42 -15.60 -3.75
CA TYR A 51 7.76 -14.91 -4.99
C TYR A 51 6.76 -13.80 -5.26
N ASP A 52 7.25 -12.62 -5.60
CA ASP A 52 6.45 -11.54 -6.14
C ASP A 52 6.54 -11.54 -7.66
N TYR A 53 5.42 -11.31 -8.36
CA TYR A 53 5.40 -11.32 -9.81
C TYR A 53 4.35 -10.37 -10.37
N PHE A 54 4.53 -9.99 -11.62
CA PHE A 54 3.58 -9.18 -12.39
C PHE A 54 3.71 -9.49 -13.89
N TYR A 55 2.72 -9.07 -14.65
CA TYR A 55 2.72 -9.24 -16.11
C TYR A 55 3.07 -7.95 -16.83
N SER A 56 3.69 -8.09 -18.03
CA SER A 56 3.96 -6.97 -18.93
C SER A 56 3.81 -7.40 -20.38
N VAL A 57 3.41 -6.47 -21.24
CA VAL A 57 3.28 -6.69 -22.69
C VAL A 57 4.44 -6.01 -23.39
N ARG A 58 5.22 -6.79 -24.12
CA ARG A 58 6.31 -6.32 -24.98
C ARG A 58 5.86 -6.29 -26.42
N GLY A 59 5.99 -5.13 -27.05
CA GLY A 59 5.85 -4.94 -28.49
C GLY A 59 7.19 -4.70 -29.18
N ILE A 60 7.15 -4.39 -30.47
CA ILE A 60 8.37 -4.17 -31.31
C ILE A 60 9.26 -3.05 -30.77
N ARG A 61 8.69 -2.05 -30.08
CA ARG A 61 9.40 -0.87 -29.54
C ARG A 61 9.72 -0.94 -28.05
N GLY A 62 9.58 -2.11 -27.42
CA GLY A 62 9.77 -2.30 -25.98
C GLY A 62 8.46 -2.57 -25.23
N ILE A 63 8.45 -2.34 -23.93
CA ILE A 63 7.28 -2.57 -23.09
C ILE A 63 6.16 -1.57 -23.45
N LYS A 64 4.99 -2.06 -23.79
CA LYS A 64 3.79 -1.28 -24.10
C LYS A 64 2.98 -0.94 -22.87
N CYS A 65 2.73 -1.93 -22.03
CA CYS A 65 1.99 -1.80 -20.78
C CYS A 65 2.49 -2.84 -19.77
N SER A 66 2.24 -2.59 -18.51
CA SER A 66 2.75 -3.41 -17.42
C SER A 66 1.88 -3.21 -16.18
N GLU A 67 1.70 -4.27 -15.41
CA GLU A 67 1.12 -4.19 -14.06
C GLU A 67 2.14 -3.63 -13.04
N TRP A 68 3.41 -3.45 -13.42
CA TRP A 68 4.48 -2.98 -12.54
C TRP A 68 4.10 -1.74 -11.72
N LYS A 69 4.30 -1.83 -10.41
CA LYS A 69 3.93 -0.81 -9.41
C LYS A 69 2.42 -0.54 -9.28
N THR A 70 1.61 -1.16 -10.10
CA THR A 70 0.15 -1.02 -10.07
C THR A 70 -0.48 -2.21 -9.37
N VAL A 71 -0.08 -3.42 -9.80
CA VAL A 71 -0.48 -4.68 -9.20
C VAL A 71 0.77 -5.52 -9.00
N MET A 72 0.90 -6.12 -7.84
CA MET A 72 1.93 -7.11 -7.53
C MET A 72 1.23 -8.35 -7.01
N HIS A 73 1.37 -9.44 -7.76
CA HIS A 73 0.89 -10.73 -7.34
C HIS A 73 1.93 -11.40 -6.43
N ARG A 74 1.49 -12.26 -5.54
CA ARG A 74 2.36 -13.00 -4.63
C ARG A 74 2.03 -14.49 -4.64
N LEU A 75 3.04 -15.32 -4.86
CA LEU A 75 2.96 -16.76 -4.74
C LEU A 75 3.72 -17.21 -3.48
N ASP A 76 2.99 -17.75 -2.51
CA ASP A 76 3.55 -18.31 -1.29
C ASP A 76 3.62 -19.84 -1.42
N LEU A 77 4.84 -20.38 -1.46
CA LEU A 77 5.12 -21.80 -1.58
C LEU A 77 4.98 -22.57 -0.26
N THR A 78 4.79 -21.86 0.86
CA THR A 78 4.66 -22.47 2.20
C THR A 78 3.20 -22.63 2.64
N ALA A 79 2.27 -21.98 1.94
CA ALA A 79 0.86 -21.91 2.35
C ALA A 79 0.11 -23.24 2.23
N ALA A 80 0.64 -24.21 1.48
CA ALA A 80 0.05 -25.55 1.33
C ALA A 80 1.14 -26.62 1.18
N LYS A 81 0.79 -27.89 1.41
CA LYS A 81 1.69 -29.03 1.11
C LYS A 81 1.69 -29.37 -0.39
N ALA A 82 1.86 -28.36 -1.22
CA ALA A 82 1.90 -28.52 -2.66
C ALA A 82 3.35 -28.55 -3.17
N ASN A 83 3.57 -29.28 -4.23
CA ASN A 83 4.81 -29.28 -5.01
C ASN A 83 4.57 -28.90 -6.47
N THR A 84 3.32 -28.72 -6.84
CA THR A 84 2.88 -28.23 -8.15
C THR A 84 1.86 -27.12 -7.93
N TYR A 85 2.09 -25.99 -8.56
CA TYR A 85 1.23 -24.81 -8.47
C TYR A 85 0.73 -24.48 -9.85
N GLU A 86 -0.59 -24.39 -10.03
CA GLU A 86 -1.22 -23.83 -11.20
C GLU A 86 -1.89 -22.52 -10.79
N VAL A 87 -1.52 -21.43 -11.45
CA VAL A 87 -2.01 -20.08 -11.13
C VAL A 87 -2.76 -19.54 -12.33
N ASN A 88 -4.02 -19.23 -12.16
CA ASN A 88 -4.91 -18.67 -13.17
C ASN A 88 -5.25 -17.24 -12.77
N ASP A 89 -4.47 -16.29 -13.27
CA ASP A 89 -4.65 -14.87 -13.02
C ASP A 89 -5.42 -14.20 -14.14
N ARG A 90 -5.81 -12.95 -13.88
CA ARG A 90 -6.38 -12.03 -14.86
C ARG A 90 -5.50 -10.82 -14.96
N TRP A 91 -5.35 -10.30 -16.18
CA TRP A 91 -4.68 -9.04 -16.41
C TRP A 91 -5.36 -7.92 -15.61
N THR A 92 -4.57 -7.15 -14.87
CA THR A 92 -5.04 -6.00 -14.12
C THR A 92 -3.99 -4.89 -14.19
N ASP A 93 -4.26 -3.85 -14.95
CA ASP A 93 -3.39 -2.67 -15.07
C ASP A 93 -3.85 -1.47 -14.22
N PHE A 94 -4.87 -1.69 -13.41
CA PHE A 94 -5.35 -0.73 -12.43
C PHE A 94 -4.99 -1.18 -11.01
N PRO A 95 -4.58 -0.28 -10.11
CA PRO A 95 -4.47 -0.59 -8.70
C PRO A 95 -5.79 -1.17 -8.16
N GLY A 96 -5.70 -2.11 -7.22
CA GLY A 96 -6.89 -2.73 -6.63
C GLY A 96 -7.83 -1.75 -5.93
N ASP A 97 -7.31 -0.57 -5.60
CA ASP A 97 -8.00 0.53 -4.95
C ASP A 97 -8.55 1.58 -5.92
N THR A 98 -8.41 1.40 -7.23
CA THR A 98 -8.98 2.33 -8.23
C THR A 98 -10.46 2.12 -8.53
N TYR A 99 -11.09 1.15 -7.87
CA TYR A 99 -12.53 0.97 -7.99
C TYR A 99 -13.26 2.21 -7.44
N MET A 100 -14.37 2.62 -8.07
CA MET A 100 -15.04 3.90 -7.75
C MET A 100 -15.48 4.06 -6.28
N TYR A 101 -15.60 2.95 -5.56
CA TYR A 101 -15.91 2.93 -4.12
C TYR A 101 -14.70 2.61 -3.24
N SER A 102 -13.53 2.49 -3.83
CA SER A 102 -12.27 2.26 -3.15
C SER A 102 -11.38 3.48 -3.35
N SER A 103 -11.21 4.25 -2.31
CA SER A 103 -10.38 5.46 -2.30
C SER A 103 -9.69 5.55 -0.96
N ALA A 104 -8.73 6.44 -0.82
CA ALA A 104 -8.11 6.73 0.46
C ALA A 104 -9.14 7.04 1.57
N PHE A 105 -10.28 7.63 1.19
CA PHE A 105 -11.39 7.88 2.10
C PHE A 105 -12.06 6.58 2.57
N THR A 106 -12.51 5.73 1.63
CA THR A 106 -13.16 4.45 1.98
C THR A 106 -12.21 3.50 2.69
N ASP A 107 -10.94 3.48 2.30
CA ASP A 107 -9.93 2.65 2.94
C ASP A 107 -9.66 3.10 4.38
N CYS A 108 -9.62 4.39 4.62
CA CYS A 108 -9.47 4.95 5.96
C CYS A 108 -10.66 4.57 6.86
N VAL A 109 -11.89 4.67 6.34
CA VAL A 109 -13.13 4.36 7.07
C VAL A 109 -13.34 2.86 7.25
N ASN A 110 -13.00 2.07 6.24
CA ASN A 110 -13.26 0.62 6.19
C ASN A 110 -12.04 -0.22 6.57
N ARG A 111 -11.00 0.38 7.16
CA ARG A 111 -9.82 -0.36 7.57
C ARG A 111 -10.19 -1.48 8.53
N ARG A 112 -9.79 -2.70 8.17
CA ARG A 112 -9.97 -3.91 8.96
C ARG A 112 -8.68 -4.30 9.67
N ALA A 113 -8.79 -4.93 10.83
CA ALA A 113 -7.65 -5.59 11.45
C ALA A 113 -7.24 -6.81 10.60
N GLN A 114 -5.98 -6.88 10.22
CA GLN A 114 -5.45 -8.05 9.53
C GLN A 114 -5.47 -9.26 10.46
N ILE A 115 -5.94 -10.39 9.95
CA ILE A 115 -5.86 -11.67 10.63
C ILE A 115 -4.78 -12.49 9.94
N PRO A 116 -3.86 -13.08 10.71
CA PRO A 116 -2.85 -13.97 10.15
C PRO A 116 -3.49 -15.09 9.33
N ALA A 117 -2.94 -15.35 8.15
CA ALA A 117 -3.36 -16.48 7.32
C ALA A 117 -3.22 -17.79 8.07
N GLN A 118 -4.25 -18.63 8.05
CA GLN A 118 -4.15 -19.99 8.55
C GLN A 118 -3.49 -20.86 7.47
N SER A 119 -2.42 -21.53 7.80
CA SER A 119 -1.83 -22.48 6.89
C SER A 119 -2.75 -23.71 6.77
N THR A 120 -3.14 -24.03 5.55
CA THR A 120 -3.88 -25.24 5.23
C THR A 120 -2.92 -26.37 4.86
N ASN A 121 -3.22 -27.60 5.29
CA ASN A 121 -2.38 -28.77 5.06
C ASN A 121 -3.09 -29.80 4.16
N TYR A 122 -3.81 -29.34 3.14
CA TYR A 122 -4.50 -30.23 2.22
C TYR A 122 -3.54 -30.92 1.26
N ALA A 123 -3.86 -32.15 0.89
CA ALA A 123 -3.09 -32.90 -0.09
C ALA A 123 -3.30 -32.38 -1.52
N THR A 124 -4.47 -31.78 -1.75
CA THR A 124 -4.85 -31.08 -2.98
C THR A 124 -5.62 -29.83 -2.60
N THR A 125 -5.21 -28.67 -3.09
CA THR A 125 -5.78 -27.39 -2.69
C THR A 125 -6.36 -26.64 -3.89
N LEU A 126 -7.65 -26.32 -3.83
CA LEU A 126 -8.23 -25.28 -4.68
C LEU A 126 -8.24 -23.97 -3.91
N ARG A 127 -7.53 -22.97 -4.39
CA ARG A 127 -7.52 -21.61 -3.87
C ARG A 127 -8.40 -20.72 -4.74
N LEU A 128 -9.39 -20.08 -4.14
CA LEU A 128 -10.18 -19.06 -4.81
C LEU A 128 -9.78 -17.69 -4.28
N VAL A 129 -9.45 -16.78 -5.18
CA VAL A 129 -9.04 -15.40 -4.87
C VAL A 129 -10.09 -14.44 -5.41
N VAL A 130 -10.51 -13.47 -4.62
CA VAL A 130 -11.55 -12.51 -5.01
C VAL A 130 -11.29 -11.14 -4.39
N ARG A 131 -11.65 -10.08 -5.09
CA ARG A 131 -11.66 -8.71 -4.55
C ARG A 131 -13.04 -8.36 -4.03
N ALA A 132 -13.08 -7.71 -2.86
CA ALA A 132 -14.33 -7.26 -2.23
C ALA A 132 -14.18 -5.82 -1.69
N PRO A 133 -14.04 -4.80 -2.57
CA PRO A 133 -13.74 -3.42 -2.16
C PRO A 133 -14.90 -2.74 -1.43
N GLN A 134 -16.12 -3.26 -1.55
CA GLN A 134 -17.31 -2.71 -0.87
C GLN A 134 -17.54 -3.31 0.52
N LEU A 135 -16.65 -4.17 0.99
CA LEU A 135 -16.81 -4.84 2.27
C LEU A 135 -16.61 -3.85 3.42
N ARG A 136 -17.63 -3.68 4.28
CA ARG A 136 -17.61 -2.74 5.41
C ARG A 136 -16.59 -3.12 6.47
N SER A 137 -16.16 -2.14 7.24
CA SER A 137 -15.40 -2.37 8.48
C SER A 137 -16.19 -3.27 9.44
N GLY A 138 -15.50 -4.22 10.07
CA GLY A 138 -16.13 -5.21 10.95
C GLY A 138 -16.82 -6.37 10.25
N MET A 139 -16.86 -6.38 8.90
CA MET A 139 -17.33 -7.51 8.11
C MET A 139 -16.15 -8.38 7.65
N ARG A 140 -16.39 -9.68 7.55
CA ARG A 140 -15.45 -10.67 7.01
C ARG A 140 -16.08 -11.41 5.86
N LEU A 141 -15.28 -11.69 4.84
CA LEU A 141 -15.74 -12.44 3.70
C LEU A 141 -15.73 -13.94 4.00
N HIS A 142 -16.79 -14.60 3.65
CA HIS A 142 -16.95 -16.05 3.69
C HIS A 142 -17.39 -16.56 2.33
N LEU A 143 -17.13 -17.83 2.07
CA LEU A 143 -17.65 -18.56 0.92
C LEU A 143 -18.60 -19.66 1.41
N VAL A 144 -19.74 -19.82 0.74
CA VAL A 144 -20.68 -20.90 0.97
C VAL A 144 -21.20 -21.41 -0.37
N GLY A 145 -21.45 -22.70 -0.49
CA GLY A 145 -21.87 -23.29 -1.75
C GLY A 145 -22.61 -24.61 -1.61
N ALA A 146 -22.92 -25.20 -2.75
CA ALA A 146 -23.77 -26.39 -2.87
C ALA A 146 -23.10 -27.68 -2.41
N GLN A 147 -21.76 -27.75 -2.54
CA GLN A 147 -21.03 -28.95 -2.14
C GLN A 147 -20.86 -29.00 -0.61
N ALA A 148 -20.81 -30.21 -0.04
CA ALA A 148 -20.58 -30.39 1.39
C ALA A 148 -19.30 -29.72 1.88
N ALA A 149 -18.24 -29.74 1.07
CA ALA A 149 -16.98 -29.02 1.33
C ALA A 149 -17.14 -27.50 1.31
N LEU A 150 -18.22 -26.96 0.73
CA LEU A 150 -18.55 -25.54 0.69
C LEU A 150 -19.70 -25.18 1.66
N GLY A 151 -20.11 -26.12 2.52
CA GLY A 151 -21.08 -25.90 3.59
C GLY A 151 -22.53 -26.20 3.25
N ASP A 152 -22.88 -26.80 2.11
CA ASP A 152 -24.27 -27.19 1.75
C ASP A 152 -25.27 -25.99 1.87
N TRP A 153 -24.86 -24.79 1.53
CA TRP A 153 -25.60 -23.53 1.71
C TRP A 153 -25.95 -23.19 3.18
N ASP A 154 -25.32 -23.86 4.14
CA ASP A 154 -25.47 -23.60 5.57
C ASP A 154 -24.42 -22.59 6.03
N LEU A 155 -24.84 -21.38 6.39
CA LEU A 155 -23.93 -20.29 6.81
C LEU A 155 -23.09 -20.68 8.02
N SER A 156 -23.58 -21.56 8.90
CA SER A 156 -22.80 -22.03 10.06
C SER A 156 -21.59 -22.88 9.65
N LYS A 157 -21.57 -23.36 8.41
CA LYS A 157 -20.47 -24.14 7.80
C LYS A 157 -19.75 -23.38 6.70
N SER A 158 -20.05 -22.09 6.52
CA SER A 158 -19.38 -21.27 5.52
C SER A 158 -17.87 -21.20 5.79
N LEU A 159 -17.09 -21.12 4.72
CA LEU A 159 -15.63 -21.08 4.79
C LEU A 159 -15.17 -19.64 5.00
N PRO A 160 -14.54 -19.28 6.14
CA PRO A 160 -14.00 -17.96 6.34
C PRO A 160 -12.81 -17.73 5.39
N MET A 161 -12.78 -16.56 4.77
CA MET A 161 -11.71 -16.17 3.87
C MET A 161 -10.64 -15.34 4.60
N THR A 162 -9.44 -15.33 4.07
CA THR A 162 -8.31 -14.55 4.58
C THR A 162 -8.05 -13.36 3.66
N GLU A 163 -7.97 -12.16 4.21
CA GLU A 163 -7.51 -10.97 3.52
C GLU A 163 -5.98 -10.94 3.53
N HIS A 164 -5.33 -11.15 2.38
CA HIS A 164 -3.87 -11.17 2.31
C HIS A 164 -3.28 -9.83 1.81
N SER A 165 -4.05 -9.07 1.08
CA SER A 165 -3.80 -7.67 0.77
C SER A 165 -5.11 -6.89 0.88
N HIS A 166 -5.04 -5.57 0.91
CA HIS A 166 -6.24 -4.74 1.08
C HIS A 166 -7.31 -5.06 0.06
N ASN A 167 -8.51 -5.43 0.54
CA ASN A 167 -9.67 -5.84 -0.25
C ASN A 167 -9.48 -7.10 -1.13
N GLU A 168 -8.37 -7.81 -1.04
CA GLU A 168 -8.17 -9.06 -1.76
C GLU A 168 -8.17 -10.23 -0.78
N TRP A 169 -9.07 -11.17 -1.02
CA TRP A 169 -9.37 -12.28 -0.14
C TRP A 169 -9.14 -13.61 -0.84
N TYR A 170 -8.68 -14.59 -0.10
CA TYR A 170 -8.60 -15.95 -0.59
C TYR A 170 -9.17 -16.95 0.42
N VAL A 171 -9.55 -18.11 -0.11
CA VAL A 171 -9.91 -19.29 0.66
C VAL A 171 -9.27 -20.53 0.05
N ASP A 172 -8.70 -21.38 0.90
CA ASP A 172 -8.20 -22.70 0.51
C ASP A 172 -9.24 -23.75 0.82
N ILE A 173 -9.53 -24.56 -0.18
CA ILE A 173 -10.54 -25.62 -0.15
C ILE A 173 -9.82 -26.95 -0.38
N ASP A 174 -10.13 -27.96 0.42
CA ASP A 174 -9.67 -29.33 0.16
C ASP A 174 -10.38 -29.86 -1.11
N ALA A 175 -9.67 -29.84 -2.23
CA ALA A 175 -10.23 -30.23 -3.51
C ALA A 175 -10.66 -31.72 -3.56
N SER A 176 -10.08 -32.57 -2.71
CA SER A 176 -10.46 -33.97 -2.62
C SER A 176 -11.88 -34.17 -2.09
N LEU A 177 -12.40 -33.22 -1.33
CA LEU A 177 -13.75 -33.26 -0.77
C LEU A 177 -14.80 -32.65 -1.69
N LEU A 178 -14.40 -31.83 -2.69
CA LEU A 178 -15.33 -31.21 -3.64
C LEU A 178 -16.01 -32.25 -4.55
N PHE A 179 -15.27 -33.31 -4.91
CA PHE A 179 -15.71 -34.34 -5.87
C PHE A 179 -16.00 -35.66 -5.20
N ALA A 180 -16.04 -35.72 -3.85
CA ALA A 180 -16.41 -36.93 -3.13
C ALA A 180 -17.88 -37.27 -3.42
N THR A 181 -18.13 -38.38 -4.10
CA THR A 181 -19.47 -38.90 -4.41
C THR A 181 -20.25 -39.11 -3.11
N SER A 182 -21.33 -38.38 -2.94
CA SER A 182 -22.29 -38.62 -1.86
C SER A 182 -22.85 -40.04 -1.97
N LYS A 183 -22.56 -40.92 -1.00
CA LYS A 183 -23.11 -42.28 -0.90
C LYS A 183 -24.58 -42.29 -0.47
N ARG A 184 -25.43 -41.40 -0.95
CA ARG A 184 -26.87 -41.48 -0.73
C ARG A 184 -27.61 -41.37 -2.03
N GLY A 185 -28.13 -42.50 -2.48
CA GLY A 185 -29.10 -42.85 -3.48
C GLY A 185 -30.10 -41.83 -4.03
N SER A 186 -29.70 -40.66 -4.36
CA SER A 186 -30.41 -39.68 -5.15
C SER A 186 -29.85 -39.78 -6.58
N LYS A 187 -30.62 -40.36 -7.49
CA LYS A 187 -30.39 -40.33 -8.94
C LYS A 187 -30.59 -38.90 -9.46
N LYS A 188 -29.70 -38.01 -9.17
CA LYS A 188 -29.26 -36.95 -10.06
C LYS A 188 -27.86 -37.34 -10.44
N ALA A 189 -27.73 -37.92 -11.65
CA ALA A 189 -26.46 -37.99 -12.33
C ALA A 189 -25.93 -36.56 -12.36
N TYR A 190 -25.01 -36.23 -11.47
CA TYR A 190 -24.04 -35.20 -11.75
C TYR A 190 -23.24 -35.81 -12.90
N ASP A 191 -23.52 -35.31 -14.06
CA ASP A 191 -22.71 -35.49 -15.25
C ASP A 191 -21.25 -35.16 -14.86
N ASP A 192 -20.28 -35.74 -15.56
CA ASP A 192 -18.83 -35.59 -15.32
C ASP A 192 -18.31 -34.12 -15.34
N SER A 193 -19.16 -33.11 -15.27
CA SER A 193 -18.82 -31.71 -15.12
C SER A 193 -18.46 -31.41 -13.68
N SER A 194 -17.21 -31.21 -13.46
CA SER A 194 -16.59 -30.75 -12.22
C SER A 194 -16.98 -29.30 -11.86
N GLU A 195 -18.27 -28.96 -11.91
CA GLU A 195 -18.78 -27.66 -11.60
C GLU A 195 -19.06 -27.52 -10.11
N ILE A 196 -18.57 -26.42 -9.51
CA ILE A 196 -18.94 -26.00 -8.15
C ILE A 196 -19.85 -24.78 -8.22
N GLU A 197 -20.89 -24.78 -7.40
CA GLU A 197 -21.81 -23.65 -7.26
C GLU A 197 -21.66 -23.03 -5.88
N PHE A 198 -21.38 -21.73 -5.83
CA PHE A 198 -21.09 -21.02 -4.58
C PHE A 198 -21.47 -19.54 -4.66
N LYS A 199 -21.38 -18.88 -3.52
CA LYS A 199 -21.58 -17.43 -3.37
C LYS A 199 -20.73 -16.89 -2.25
N PHE A 200 -20.36 -15.62 -2.34
CA PHE A 200 -19.73 -14.92 -1.23
C PHE A 200 -20.77 -14.31 -0.31
N VAL A 201 -20.44 -14.28 0.98
CA VAL A 201 -21.27 -13.70 2.01
C VAL A 201 -20.36 -12.93 2.99
N ALA A 202 -20.76 -11.73 3.31
CA ALA A 202 -20.11 -10.92 4.34
C ALA A 202 -20.81 -11.17 5.69
N ILE A 203 -20.03 -11.50 6.71
CA ILE A 203 -20.51 -11.78 8.06
C ILE A 203 -19.84 -10.80 9.01
N GLY A 204 -20.64 -10.05 9.77
CA GLY A 204 -20.18 -9.08 10.73
C GLY A 204 -20.04 -9.63 12.14
N ASP A 205 -19.32 -8.91 13.01
CA ASP A 205 -19.06 -9.27 14.40
C ASP A 205 -20.34 -9.36 15.26
N LYS A 206 -21.42 -8.71 14.82
CA LYS A 206 -22.74 -8.76 15.47
C LYS A 206 -23.73 -9.70 14.77
N ASN A 207 -23.20 -10.65 13.99
CA ASN A 207 -23.98 -11.56 13.15
C ASN A 207 -24.78 -10.87 12.03
N GLU A 208 -24.36 -9.68 11.60
CA GLU A 208 -24.88 -9.11 10.37
C GLU A 208 -24.48 -10.01 9.20
N ILE A 209 -25.42 -10.26 8.30
CA ILE A 209 -25.22 -11.12 7.11
C ILE A 209 -25.60 -10.34 5.88
N GLU A 210 -24.68 -10.25 4.93
CA GLU A 210 -24.91 -9.61 3.65
C GLU A 210 -24.42 -10.52 2.52
N TRP A 211 -25.32 -10.87 1.62
CA TRP A 211 -25.00 -11.68 0.45
C TRP A 211 -24.52 -10.81 -0.70
N GLU A 212 -23.55 -11.31 -1.48
CA GLU A 212 -23.20 -10.62 -2.72
C GLU A 212 -24.40 -10.50 -3.66
N THR A 213 -24.44 -9.41 -4.43
CA THR A 213 -25.63 -9.01 -5.20
C THR A 213 -25.80 -9.75 -6.53
N CYS A 214 -24.82 -10.53 -6.99
CA CYS A 214 -24.91 -11.32 -8.22
C CYS A 214 -25.70 -12.63 -8.04
N ASN A 215 -25.95 -13.36 -9.13
CA ASN A 215 -26.41 -14.76 -9.09
C ASN A 215 -25.36 -15.66 -8.43
N ASN A 216 -25.76 -16.90 -8.11
CA ASN A 216 -24.77 -17.89 -7.67
C ASN A 216 -23.69 -18.06 -8.74
N ARG A 217 -22.45 -18.18 -8.28
CA ARG A 217 -21.29 -18.39 -9.14
C ARG A 217 -21.20 -19.88 -9.49
N ILE A 218 -20.92 -20.17 -10.75
CA ILE A 218 -20.65 -21.52 -11.23
C ILE A 218 -19.23 -21.51 -11.79
N LEU A 219 -18.41 -22.42 -11.30
CA LEU A 219 -17.02 -22.56 -11.71
C LEU A 219 -16.74 -24.00 -12.09
N ALA A 220 -16.33 -24.23 -13.32
CA ALA A 220 -15.81 -25.53 -13.76
C ALA A 220 -14.39 -25.71 -13.20
N VAL A 221 -14.17 -26.81 -12.47
CA VAL A 221 -12.87 -27.13 -11.88
C VAL A 221 -12.52 -28.57 -12.25
N GLU A 222 -11.50 -28.73 -13.07
CA GLU A 222 -11.00 -30.08 -13.37
C GLU A 222 -10.37 -30.68 -12.09
N PRO A 223 -10.46 -32.03 -11.94
CA PRO A 223 -9.86 -32.71 -10.79
C PRO A 223 -8.37 -32.41 -10.65
N LEU A 224 -7.95 -32.04 -9.44
CA LEU A 224 -6.56 -31.74 -9.11
C LEU A 224 -5.79 -33.02 -8.81
N LYS A 225 -4.50 -33.03 -9.13
CA LYS A 225 -3.58 -34.11 -8.78
C LYS A 225 -3.11 -33.99 -7.34
N GLN A 226 -2.70 -35.09 -6.75
CA GLN A 226 -2.12 -35.07 -5.42
C GLN A 226 -0.86 -34.19 -5.40
N GLY A 227 -0.75 -33.30 -4.40
CA GLY A 227 0.33 -32.32 -4.27
C GLY A 227 0.16 -31.09 -5.16
N GLU A 228 -1.02 -30.92 -5.78
CA GLU A 228 -1.33 -29.74 -6.59
C GLU A 228 -2.07 -28.68 -5.78
N LEU A 229 -1.67 -27.42 -5.95
CA LEU A 229 -2.42 -26.24 -5.59
C LEU A 229 -2.83 -25.52 -6.89
N ARG A 230 -4.12 -25.35 -7.09
CA ARG A 230 -4.66 -24.53 -8.18
C ARG A 230 -5.28 -23.26 -7.63
N SER A 231 -4.73 -22.11 -8.00
CA SER A 231 -5.23 -20.80 -7.65
C SER A 231 -6.02 -20.20 -8.81
N ILE A 232 -7.22 -19.73 -8.55
CA ILE A 232 -8.10 -19.12 -9.54
C ILE A 232 -8.54 -17.74 -9.05
N ALA A 233 -8.15 -16.70 -9.81
CA ALA A 233 -8.62 -15.34 -9.60
C ALA A 233 -10.03 -15.15 -10.17
N LEU A 234 -10.97 -14.81 -9.31
CA LEU A 234 -12.38 -14.61 -9.66
C LEU A 234 -12.67 -13.13 -9.94
N ASP A 235 -13.81 -12.89 -10.57
CA ASP A 235 -14.40 -11.56 -10.66
C ASP A 235 -14.73 -11.04 -9.26
N GLN A 236 -14.72 -9.71 -9.16
CA GLN A 236 -15.02 -8.99 -7.95
C GLN A 236 -16.34 -9.43 -7.30
N ALA A 237 -16.34 -9.54 -5.97
CA ALA A 237 -17.55 -9.72 -5.19
C ALA A 237 -18.23 -8.36 -4.96
N PHE A 238 -19.52 -8.28 -5.28
CA PHE A 238 -20.31 -7.06 -5.18
C PHE A 238 -21.33 -7.20 -4.06
N PHE A 239 -21.29 -6.24 -3.13
CA PHE A 239 -22.26 -6.11 -2.04
C PHE A 239 -23.14 -4.89 -2.28
N ALA A 240 -24.23 -4.76 -1.50
CA ALA A 240 -25.06 -3.58 -1.57
C ALA A 240 -24.22 -2.33 -1.24
N LEU A 241 -24.55 -1.21 -1.91
CA LEU A 241 -23.87 0.05 -1.66
C LEU A 241 -23.98 0.42 -0.19
N TYR A 242 -22.84 0.74 0.33
CA TYR A 242 -22.65 1.18 1.69
C TYR A 242 -23.16 2.62 1.85
N ASP A 243 -24.14 2.81 2.71
CA ASP A 243 -24.79 4.09 2.97
C ASP A 243 -24.42 4.70 4.32
N GLU A 244 -23.31 4.25 4.92
CA GLU A 244 -22.84 4.79 6.19
C GLU A 244 -22.58 6.29 6.08
N LYS A 245 -23.21 7.05 6.95
CA LYS A 245 -22.98 8.47 7.07
C LYS A 245 -21.77 8.71 7.96
N VAL A 246 -20.80 9.46 7.44
CA VAL A 246 -19.61 9.85 8.18
C VAL A 246 -19.55 11.37 8.30
N ALA A 247 -19.05 11.84 9.43
CA ALA A 247 -18.70 13.22 9.64
C ALA A 247 -17.19 13.37 9.75
N GLY A 248 -16.66 14.46 9.23
CA GLY A 248 -15.23 14.77 9.30
C GLY A 248 -14.96 16.26 9.25
N THR A 249 -13.72 16.60 9.54
CA THR A 249 -13.21 17.98 9.46
C THR A 249 -12.14 18.04 8.38
N LEU A 250 -12.18 19.09 7.55
CA LEU A 250 -11.11 19.48 6.65
C LEU A 250 -10.40 20.68 7.24
N ILE A 251 -9.08 20.59 7.45
CA ILE A 251 -8.29 21.70 7.97
C ILE A 251 -6.84 21.62 7.46
N PRO A 252 -6.25 22.72 6.95
CA PRO A 252 -4.83 22.76 6.67
C PRO A 252 -4.02 22.65 7.98
N VAL A 253 -2.94 21.86 7.99
CA VAL A 253 -2.09 21.74 9.19
C VAL A 253 -1.53 23.09 9.60
N PHE A 254 -1.08 23.90 8.67
CA PHE A 254 -0.52 25.23 8.96
C PHE A 254 -1.50 26.19 9.66
N SER A 255 -2.82 25.97 9.52
CA SER A 255 -3.84 26.82 10.16
C SER A 255 -4.18 26.40 11.60
N LEU A 256 -3.69 25.24 12.04
CA LEU A 256 -3.82 24.81 13.43
C LEU A 256 -2.98 25.71 14.34
N ARG A 257 -3.45 25.91 15.56
CA ARG A 257 -2.72 26.67 16.56
C ARG A 257 -3.06 26.21 17.97
N SER A 258 -2.02 25.93 18.74
CA SER A 258 -2.10 25.66 20.17
C SER A 258 -1.17 26.62 20.93
N GLU A 259 -1.16 26.54 22.24
CA GLU A 259 -0.22 27.34 23.07
C GLU A 259 1.25 26.99 22.76
N GLY A 260 1.49 25.74 22.33
CA GLY A 260 2.84 25.26 22.02
C GLY A 260 3.29 25.48 20.59
N SER A 261 2.44 25.96 19.68
CA SER A 261 2.80 26.17 18.28
C SER A 261 3.90 27.20 18.10
N PHE A 262 4.68 27.09 17.04
CA PHE A 262 5.74 28.05 16.68
C PHE A 262 5.25 29.06 15.63
N GLY A 263 4.07 29.64 15.86
CA GLY A 263 3.43 30.61 14.95
C GLY A 263 2.79 30.01 13.70
N VAL A 264 2.91 28.72 13.51
CA VAL A 264 2.28 27.91 12.45
C VAL A 264 1.90 26.56 13.05
N GLY A 265 0.82 25.96 12.56
CA GLY A 265 0.45 24.60 12.97
C GLY A 265 1.48 23.57 12.50
N ASP A 266 1.76 22.62 13.35
CA ASP A 266 2.74 21.56 13.12
C ASP A 266 2.18 20.16 13.44
N PHE A 267 3.02 19.12 13.35
CA PHE A 267 2.58 17.75 13.61
C PHE A 267 2.18 17.50 15.07
N GLY A 268 2.66 18.28 16.03
CA GLY A 268 2.18 18.24 17.40
C GLY A 268 0.74 18.78 17.51
N ASP A 269 0.45 19.87 16.81
CA ASP A 269 -0.90 20.42 16.73
C ASP A 269 -1.85 19.49 15.97
N LEU A 270 -1.35 18.79 14.96
CA LEU A 270 -2.11 17.76 14.23
C LEU A 270 -2.51 16.61 15.16
N LYS A 271 -1.64 16.14 16.06
CA LYS A 271 -1.98 15.13 17.07
C LYS A 271 -3.13 15.59 17.96
N LEU A 272 -3.09 16.84 18.43
CA LEU A 272 -4.17 17.42 19.23
C LEU A 272 -5.49 17.50 18.44
N MET A 273 -5.40 17.81 17.15
CA MET A 273 -6.57 17.83 16.26
C MET A 273 -7.16 16.45 16.03
N ILE A 274 -6.33 15.42 15.86
CA ILE A 274 -6.75 14.01 15.76
C ILE A 274 -7.51 13.60 17.04
N ASP A 275 -6.99 13.92 18.20
CA ASP A 275 -7.64 13.64 19.48
C ASP A 275 -8.99 14.37 19.60
N TRP A 276 -9.08 15.59 19.11
CA TRP A 276 -10.33 16.35 19.09
C TRP A 276 -11.35 15.72 18.15
N VAL A 277 -10.95 15.32 16.94
CA VAL A 277 -11.81 14.61 15.97
C VAL A 277 -12.34 13.33 16.58
N ALA A 278 -11.50 12.54 17.26
CA ALA A 278 -11.91 11.32 17.94
C ALA A 278 -12.89 11.59 19.08
N LYS A 279 -12.64 12.59 19.93
CA LYS A 279 -13.52 12.99 21.05
C LYS A 279 -14.88 13.50 20.59
N THR A 280 -14.96 14.10 19.41
CA THR A 280 -16.21 14.57 18.81
C THR A 280 -16.94 13.51 17.99
N HIS A 281 -16.47 12.25 18.04
CA HIS A 281 -17.02 11.11 17.30
C HIS A 281 -17.02 11.29 15.78
N GLN A 282 -16.16 12.15 15.25
CA GLN A 282 -15.90 12.23 13.82
C GLN A 282 -14.99 11.07 13.40
N ARG A 283 -15.08 10.66 12.15
CA ARG A 283 -14.34 9.49 11.61
C ARG A 283 -13.31 9.88 10.57
N LEU A 284 -13.29 11.14 10.14
CA LEU A 284 -12.41 11.62 9.10
C LEU A 284 -11.77 12.95 9.49
N LEU A 285 -10.47 13.06 9.26
CA LEU A 285 -9.73 14.31 9.26
C LEU A 285 -9.03 14.45 7.91
N GLN A 286 -9.44 15.42 7.12
CA GLN A 286 -8.79 15.74 5.86
C GLN A 286 -7.84 16.91 6.08
N VAL A 287 -6.59 16.77 5.61
CA VAL A 287 -5.59 17.84 5.61
C VAL A 287 -5.22 18.21 4.18
N LEU A 288 -4.71 19.42 3.98
CA LEU A 288 -4.09 19.79 2.71
C LEU A 288 -2.71 19.13 2.58
N PRO A 289 -2.10 19.11 1.37
CA PRO A 289 -0.76 18.56 1.20
C PRO A 289 0.24 19.12 2.20
N ILE A 290 1.07 18.25 2.75
CA ILE A 290 2.05 18.56 3.79
C ILE A 290 3.50 18.40 3.30
N ASN A 291 3.65 18.14 2.01
CA ASN A 291 4.94 17.95 1.37
C ASN A 291 5.72 19.26 1.26
N ASP A 292 7.04 19.15 1.10
CA ASP A 292 7.91 20.30 0.99
C ASP A 292 7.65 21.09 -0.30
N SER A 293 7.29 22.36 -0.13
CA SER A 293 7.07 23.35 -1.19
C SER A 293 8.12 24.46 -1.18
N THR A 294 9.24 24.27 -0.47
CA THR A 294 10.29 25.30 -0.34
C THR A 294 11.01 25.51 -1.68
N SER A 295 10.71 26.58 -2.35
CA SER A 295 11.29 26.97 -3.65
C SER A 295 12.05 28.27 -3.61
N THR A 296 11.53 29.28 -2.90
CA THR A 296 12.03 30.66 -2.90
C THR A 296 12.45 31.16 -1.53
N HIS A 297 12.18 30.45 -0.46
CA HIS A 297 12.32 30.85 0.94
C HIS A 297 11.49 32.09 1.29
N THR A 298 10.43 32.36 0.54
CA THR A 298 9.48 33.44 0.79
C THR A 298 8.11 32.91 1.20
N TRP A 299 7.20 33.80 1.57
CA TRP A 299 5.83 33.42 1.92
C TRP A 299 5.09 32.64 0.82
N THR A 300 5.51 32.75 -0.44
CA THR A 300 4.90 32.03 -1.56
C THR A 300 5.05 30.52 -1.44
N ASP A 301 6.05 30.06 -0.70
CA ASP A 301 6.28 28.63 -0.43
C ASP A 301 5.23 28.02 0.52
N SER A 302 4.37 28.85 1.12
CA SER A 302 3.24 28.39 1.93
C SER A 302 2.11 27.76 1.12
N TYR A 303 2.16 27.86 -0.23
CA TYR A 303 1.15 27.26 -1.10
C TYR A 303 1.35 25.73 -1.18
N PRO A 304 0.44 24.92 -0.60
CA PRO A 304 0.71 23.50 -0.34
C PRO A 304 0.68 22.62 -1.60
N TYR A 305 0.18 23.14 -2.73
CA TYR A 305 0.04 22.37 -3.97
C TYR A 305 1.25 22.44 -4.91
N SER A 306 2.26 23.23 -4.57
CA SER A 306 3.49 23.39 -5.37
C SER A 306 4.69 22.67 -4.72
N CYS A 307 4.51 21.40 -4.36
CA CYS A 307 5.58 20.66 -3.70
C CYS A 307 6.74 20.34 -4.65
N ILE A 308 7.96 20.42 -4.12
CA ILE A 308 9.19 20.01 -4.82
C ILE A 308 9.50 18.52 -4.66
N SER A 309 8.81 17.85 -3.75
CA SER A 309 8.93 16.41 -3.53
C SER A 309 7.60 15.83 -3.09
N VAL A 310 7.25 14.67 -3.61
CA VAL A 310 6.06 13.91 -3.18
C VAL A 310 6.35 13.04 -1.92
N PHE A 311 7.61 12.95 -1.51
CA PHE A 311 8.04 12.15 -0.36
C PHE A 311 8.41 13.03 0.84
N ALA A 312 9.18 14.09 0.62
CA ALA A 312 9.67 14.93 1.70
C ALA A 312 8.56 15.79 2.30
N LEU A 313 8.50 15.85 3.62
CA LEU A 313 7.58 16.70 4.35
C LEU A 313 8.17 18.11 4.52
N HIS A 314 7.31 19.13 4.51
CA HIS A 314 7.76 20.51 4.66
C HIS A 314 8.32 20.74 6.09
N PRO A 315 9.55 21.25 6.24
CA PRO A 315 10.19 21.45 7.56
C PRO A 315 9.38 22.31 8.53
N GLN A 316 8.52 23.21 8.05
CA GLN A 316 7.65 24.02 8.90
C GLN A 316 6.72 23.22 9.80
N TYR A 317 6.36 21.98 9.39
CA TYR A 317 5.49 21.11 10.17
C TYR A 317 6.22 20.32 11.25
N CYS A 318 7.55 20.43 11.35
CA CYS A 318 8.31 19.80 12.42
C CYS A 318 7.91 20.38 13.77
N ASP A 319 7.50 19.53 14.71
CA ASP A 319 7.25 19.92 16.10
C ASP A 319 8.57 19.95 16.86
N LEU A 320 9.12 21.13 17.07
CA LEU A 320 10.41 21.33 17.77
C LEU A 320 10.37 20.83 19.22
N ARG A 321 9.20 20.74 19.85
CA ARG A 321 9.02 20.26 21.23
C ARG A 321 9.30 18.75 21.36
N GLN A 322 9.26 18.01 20.26
CA GLN A 322 9.56 16.57 20.22
C GLN A 322 11.05 16.30 19.98
N LEU A 323 11.82 17.33 19.73
CA LEU A 323 13.26 17.24 19.50
C LEU A 323 14.04 17.50 20.79
N PRO A 324 15.30 17.04 20.89
CA PRO A 324 16.18 17.43 21.98
C PRO A 324 16.30 18.95 22.12
N ALA A 325 16.45 19.43 23.32
CA ALA A 325 16.69 20.86 23.57
C ALA A 325 18.07 21.28 23.04
N ILE A 326 18.18 22.54 22.66
CA ILE A 326 19.48 23.17 22.35
C ILE A 326 20.25 23.39 23.65
N ASP A 327 21.53 22.99 23.70
CA ASP A 327 22.39 23.07 24.87
C ASP A 327 22.70 24.50 25.25
N ASP A 328 22.81 25.42 24.28
CA ASP A 328 23.00 26.85 24.50
C ASP A 328 21.71 27.49 25.06
N LYS A 329 21.72 27.73 26.36
CA LYS A 329 20.56 28.30 27.07
C LYS A 329 20.15 29.69 26.55
N VAL A 330 21.08 30.49 26.10
CA VAL A 330 20.78 31.84 25.58
C VAL A 330 20.04 31.73 24.25
N GLU A 331 20.48 30.85 23.39
CA GLU A 331 19.76 30.61 22.14
C GLU A 331 18.41 29.89 22.38
N ALA A 332 18.36 28.91 23.30
CA ALA A 332 17.09 28.24 23.66
C ALA A 332 16.05 29.27 24.17
N ASP A 333 16.45 30.19 25.07
CA ASP A 333 15.56 31.26 25.57
C ASP A 333 15.12 32.19 24.43
N ARG A 334 16.01 32.52 23.50
CA ARG A 334 15.66 33.32 22.31
C ARG A 334 14.64 32.65 21.43
N PHE A 335 14.77 31.33 21.20
CA PHE A 335 13.80 30.59 20.41
C PHE A 335 12.44 30.54 21.11
N GLU A 336 12.41 30.41 22.43
CA GLU A 336 11.14 30.40 23.16
C GLU A 336 10.46 31.78 23.12
N MET A 337 11.20 32.89 23.34
CA MET A 337 10.66 34.24 23.18
C MET A 337 10.12 34.45 21.75
N LEU A 338 10.87 34.02 20.74
CA LEU A 338 10.44 34.13 19.34
C LEU A 338 9.19 33.27 19.04
N ARG A 339 9.10 32.07 19.63
CA ARG A 339 7.92 31.20 19.54
C ARG A 339 6.68 31.94 20.07
N GLU A 340 6.78 32.51 21.28
CA GLU A 340 5.68 33.26 21.90
C GLU A 340 5.28 34.47 21.05
N GLU A 341 6.24 35.24 20.56
CA GLU A 341 6.00 36.37 19.70
C GLU A 341 5.26 35.95 18.41
N LEU A 342 5.79 34.96 17.67
CA LEU A 342 5.20 34.52 16.41
C LEU A 342 3.84 33.87 16.62
N ASN A 343 3.66 33.15 17.74
CA ASN A 343 2.38 32.49 18.05
C ASN A 343 1.29 33.51 18.46
N ALA A 344 1.66 34.69 18.92
CA ALA A 344 0.72 35.76 19.26
C ALA A 344 0.28 36.58 18.04
N LEU A 345 0.92 36.42 16.88
CA LEU A 345 0.57 37.16 15.66
C LEU A 345 -0.83 36.78 15.14
N PRO A 346 -1.64 37.74 14.64
CA PRO A 346 -2.95 37.49 14.08
C PRO A 346 -2.88 36.75 12.72
N GLN A 347 -1.73 36.81 12.05
CA GLN A 347 -1.45 36.13 10.78
C GLN A 347 -0.11 35.41 10.88
N ILE A 348 0.02 34.32 10.10
CA ILE A 348 1.26 33.56 10.08
C ILE A 348 2.35 34.36 9.35
N ASP A 349 3.47 34.53 9.97
CA ASP A 349 4.70 35.04 9.36
C ASP A 349 5.54 33.85 8.90
N TYR A 350 5.23 33.31 7.71
CA TYR A 350 5.86 32.10 7.18
C TYR A 350 7.37 32.22 7.07
N GLU A 351 7.89 33.38 6.67
CA GLU A 351 9.33 33.58 6.47
C GLU A 351 10.07 33.53 7.81
N ARG A 352 9.58 34.25 8.82
CA ARG A 352 10.19 34.21 10.15
C ARG A 352 10.09 32.83 10.80
N VAL A 353 8.96 32.16 10.67
CA VAL A 353 8.76 30.82 11.19
C VAL A 353 9.73 29.83 10.53
N ASN A 354 9.79 29.80 9.20
CA ASN A 354 10.65 28.88 8.47
C ASN A 354 12.12 29.13 8.76
N ASN A 355 12.56 30.36 8.74
CA ASN A 355 13.93 30.75 9.08
C ASN A 355 14.31 30.33 10.52
N ALA A 356 13.41 30.54 11.49
CA ALA A 356 13.64 30.14 12.86
C ALA A 356 13.73 28.62 13.01
N LYS A 357 12.77 27.84 12.42
CA LYS A 357 12.79 26.38 12.49
C LYS A 357 14.02 25.79 11.81
N ILE A 358 14.39 26.27 10.64
CA ILE A 358 15.61 25.83 9.95
C ILE A 358 16.86 26.11 10.78
N LYS A 359 16.97 27.33 11.37
CA LYS A 359 18.09 27.69 12.26
C LYS A 359 18.16 26.73 13.46
N TYR A 360 17.01 26.44 14.08
CA TYR A 360 16.93 25.50 15.20
C TYR A 360 17.44 24.10 14.80
N LEU A 361 16.94 23.57 13.69
CA LEU A 361 17.34 22.26 13.17
C LEU A 361 18.83 22.20 12.82
N GLN A 362 19.41 23.28 12.26
CA GLN A 362 20.83 23.36 11.96
C GLN A 362 21.69 23.36 13.24
N MET A 363 21.25 24.07 14.29
CA MET A 363 21.93 24.06 15.58
C MET A 363 21.86 22.68 16.23
N LEU A 364 20.70 22.06 16.22
CA LEU A 364 20.50 20.72 16.73
C LEU A 364 21.33 19.68 15.96
N PHE A 365 21.40 19.81 14.64
CA PHE A 365 22.25 18.93 13.83
C PHE A 365 23.74 19.06 14.17
N LYS A 366 24.23 20.26 14.47
CA LYS A 366 25.61 20.45 14.95
C LYS A 366 25.85 19.79 16.31
N GLN A 367 24.84 19.76 17.17
CA GLN A 367 24.88 19.16 18.50
C GLN A 367 24.77 17.64 18.46
N GLU A 368 23.78 17.10 17.78
CA GLU A 368 23.37 15.68 17.82
C GLU A 368 23.62 14.92 16.51
N GLY A 369 23.92 15.61 15.41
CA GLY A 369 23.92 15.03 14.07
C GLY A 369 24.80 13.80 13.92
N LYS A 370 26.00 13.80 14.50
CA LYS A 370 26.89 12.64 14.46
C LYS A 370 26.24 11.40 15.09
N LYS A 371 25.66 11.55 16.27
CA LYS A 371 24.98 10.48 16.98
C LYS A 371 23.77 9.95 16.21
N VAL A 372 22.98 10.86 15.60
CA VAL A 372 21.83 10.49 14.79
C VAL A 372 22.26 9.71 13.56
N LEU A 373 23.26 10.18 12.81
CA LEU A 373 23.77 9.52 11.60
C LEU A 373 24.35 8.12 11.87
N GLU A 374 24.88 7.91 13.08
CA GLU A 374 25.43 6.61 13.51
C GLU A 374 24.35 5.65 14.06
N SER A 375 23.12 6.12 14.30
CA SER A 375 22.03 5.31 14.85
C SER A 375 21.51 4.29 13.86
N GLU A 376 21.04 3.14 14.37
CA GLU A 376 20.44 2.09 13.53
C GLU A 376 19.12 2.55 12.89
N ASP A 377 18.36 3.40 13.59
CA ASP A 377 17.12 3.97 13.07
C ASP A 377 17.38 4.81 11.81
N PHE A 378 18.41 5.71 11.87
CA PHE A 378 18.77 6.51 10.70
C PHE A 378 19.31 5.64 9.57
N LYS A 379 20.15 4.65 9.85
CA LYS A 379 20.69 3.75 8.83
C LYS A 379 19.58 2.97 8.12
N SER A 380 18.63 2.45 8.87
CA SER A 380 17.46 1.76 8.32
C SER A 380 16.60 2.69 7.46
N PHE A 381 16.31 3.89 7.96
CA PHE A 381 15.59 4.92 7.22
C PHE A 381 16.33 5.27 5.93
N PHE A 382 17.63 5.56 5.99
CA PHE A 382 18.43 5.91 4.82
C PHE A 382 18.47 4.78 3.79
N LYS A 383 18.63 3.52 4.24
CA LYS A 383 18.60 2.35 3.36
C LYS A 383 17.27 2.25 2.59
N ALA A 384 16.15 2.49 3.26
CA ALA A 384 14.82 2.42 2.65
C ALA A 384 14.51 3.59 1.72
N THR A 385 15.07 4.77 1.98
CA THR A 385 14.64 6.04 1.36
C THR A 385 15.69 6.70 0.46
N ASN A 386 16.92 6.18 0.38
CA ASN A 386 18.03 6.83 -0.34
C ASN A 386 17.72 7.12 -1.82
N HIS A 387 16.85 6.33 -2.45
CA HIS A 387 16.46 6.48 -3.85
C HIS A 387 15.79 7.82 -4.16
N TRP A 388 15.09 8.41 -3.17
CA TRP A 388 14.48 9.74 -3.30
C TRP A 388 15.14 10.78 -2.39
N LEU A 389 15.63 10.38 -1.21
CA LEU A 389 16.19 11.29 -0.21
C LEU A 389 17.47 11.96 -0.69
N VAL A 390 18.38 11.18 -1.32
CA VAL A 390 19.64 11.73 -1.84
C VAL A 390 19.39 12.75 -2.95
N PRO A 391 18.64 12.44 -4.03
CA PRO A 391 18.32 13.46 -5.05
C PRO A 391 17.61 14.69 -4.49
N TYR A 392 16.69 14.50 -3.54
CA TYR A 392 16.01 15.61 -2.89
C TYR A 392 16.98 16.52 -2.11
N ALA A 393 17.85 15.93 -1.31
CA ALA A 393 18.84 16.69 -0.52
C ALA A 393 19.82 17.45 -1.42
N GLN A 394 20.27 16.82 -2.51
CA GLN A 394 21.14 17.44 -3.50
C GLN A 394 20.45 18.59 -4.22
N TYR A 395 19.18 18.43 -4.62
CA TYR A 395 18.40 19.51 -5.20
C TYR A 395 18.27 20.69 -4.23
N CYS A 396 17.93 20.45 -2.98
CA CYS A 396 17.81 21.50 -1.96
C CYS A 396 19.14 22.25 -1.78
N TYR A 397 20.25 21.52 -1.70
CA TYR A 397 21.58 22.11 -1.60
C TYR A 397 21.92 22.98 -2.82
N LEU A 398 21.69 22.49 -4.03
CA LEU A 398 21.98 23.22 -5.27
C LEU A 398 21.06 24.43 -5.44
N ARG A 399 19.77 24.30 -5.11
CA ARG A 399 18.82 25.42 -5.07
C ARG A 399 19.33 26.54 -4.17
N ASP A 400 19.72 26.21 -2.97
CA ASP A 400 20.17 27.19 -1.96
C ASP A 400 21.54 27.80 -2.37
N LYS A 401 22.44 26.99 -2.91
CA LYS A 401 23.76 27.44 -3.43
C LYS A 401 23.59 28.42 -4.59
N ASN A 402 22.66 28.16 -5.51
CA ASN A 402 22.44 28.98 -6.70
C ASN A 402 21.43 30.13 -6.47
N GLY A 403 20.75 30.16 -5.31
CA GLY A 403 19.74 31.16 -4.98
C GLY A 403 18.50 31.13 -5.88
N THR A 404 18.23 30.00 -6.55
CA THR A 404 17.08 29.83 -7.44
C THR A 404 16.69 28.36 -7.55
N CYS A 405 15.36 28.10 -7.57
CA CYS A 405 14.79 26.77 -7.80
C CYS A 405 14.80 26.36 -9.30
N GLU A 406 15.08 27.30 -10.21
CA GLU A 406 15.09 27.04 -11.65
C GLU A 406 16.42 26.39 -12.06
N PHE A 407 16.50 25.06 -11.97
CA PHE A 407 17.72 24.30 -12.28
C PHE A 407 18.29 24.55 -13.68
N ALA A 408 17.46 24.88 -14.66
CA ALA A 408 17.91 25.24 -16.00
C ALA A 408 18.76 26.54 -16.05
N LYS A 409 18.75 27.35 -14.99
CA LYS A 409 19.55 28.57 -14.84
C LYS A 409 20.83 28.36 -14.03
N TRP A 410 21.05 27.17 -13.49
CA TRP A 410 22.26 26.87 -12.74
C TRP A 410 23.47 26.80 -13.70
N GLU A 411 24.60 27.31 -13.25
CA GLU A 411 25.82 27.23 -14.06
C GLU A 411 26.33 25.81 -14.21
N ASP A 412 26.27 25.04 -13.09
CA ASP A 412 26.61 23.62 -13.03
C ASP A 412 25.38 22.79 -12.60
N HIS A 413 25.35 21.52 -12.96
CA HIS A 413 24.28 20.57 -12.57
C HIS A 413 22.88 20.96 -13.05
N ASN A 414 22.80 21.65 -14.20
CA ASN A 414 21.51 22.02 -14.83
C ASN A 414 20.81 20.86 -15.54
N LEU A 415 21.50 19.72 -15.66
CA LEU A 415 20.97 18.43 -16.12
C LEU A 415 21.34 17.36 -15.10
N TRP A 416 20.34 16.53 -14.75
CA TRP A 416 20.57 15.41 -13.86
C TRP A 416 21.38 14.29 -14.55
N ASN A 417 22.41 13.78 -13.88
CA ASN A 417 23.11 12.55 -14.26
C ASN A 417 23.66 11.82 -13.03
N GLU A 418 23.92 10.52 -13.16
CA GLU A 418 24.34 9.67 -12.04
C GLU A 418 25.77 9.99 -11.55
N ALA A 419 26.64 10.43 -12.42
CA ALA A 419 28.01 10.82 -12.03
C ALA A 419 27.99 12.06 -11.11
N ASP A 420 27.15 13.04 -11.41
CA ASP A 420 26.96 14.22 -10.54
C ASP A 420 26.35 13.82 -9.19
N ARG A 421 25.42 12.86 -9.18
CA ARG A 421 24.85 12.33 -7.95
C ARG A 421 25.92 11.76 -7.03
N GLU A 422 26.80 10.93 -7.57
CA GLU A 422 27.91 10.34 -6.80
C GLU A 422 28.89 11.41 -6.30
N ALA A 423 29.26 12.35 -7.16
CA ALA A 423 30.19 13.42 -6.82
C ALA A 423 29.66 14.35 -5.72
N LEU A 424 28.36 14.67 -5.75
CA LEU A 424 27.71 15.52 -4.74
C LEU A 424 27.46 14.80 -3.41
N SER A 425 27.52 13.47 -3.38
CA SER A 425 27.33 12.67 -2.17
C SER A 425 28.61 12.45 -1.38
N ASN A 426 29.80 12.70 -1.97
CA ASN A 426 31.11 12.60 -1.36
C ASN A 426 31.62 13.95 -0.85
#